data_d952074b616ca9c5d5376851153f80d6
#
_entry.id   d952074b616ca9c5d5376851153f80d6
#
_cell.length_a   1.000
_cell.length_b   1.000
_cell.length_c   1.000
_cell.angle_alpha   90.00
_cell.angle_beta   90.00
_cell.angle_gamma   90.00
#
_symmetry.space_group_name_H-M   'P 1'
#
loop_
_entity.id
_entity.type
_entity.pdbx_description
1 polymer ?
#
loop_
_entity_poly.entity_id
_entity_poly.type
_entity_poly.pdbx_seq_one_letter_code
_entity_poly.pdbx_strand_id
1 'polypeptide(L)'
;MNKKTQLISLAVAIATTLILAGCEITPHKVQRVVTSGVLSGNDPAAAIESLAKERLRSYRNNPHQLITDIEDLRKALRDLRTVAEAIWGEEENTVPSEKKYVKYSDDFHAKAVIDFEQGLLTVATLHDSDDPAQTRQQLQAAIVRTLLTPADLTAVDIFTANEPKGSGKPFLRGQVVDHDKVVVEYEWRANRFAEYLVETKLRKRRAKENDVYEVQIALVDDHKELRKHQYSDYVIAAAKRYDLEPELIYAIIETESSFNPYAVSHANAYGLMQVVAATAGRDVFERIRKIPGQPTSQQLFNPAQNIDIGSAYLYILNTQYLKGVRNANSREYAIVSAYNGGAGNVLKTFSSNRNRAVEIINRRQPGTVYRDLTSSKHPLPESRRYLEKVMYFKQDY
;
A
#
# COMPACT_ATOMS: atom_id res chain seq x y z
N MET A 1 2.56 45.03 -16.60
CA MET A 1 1.67 43.84 -16.60
C MET A 1 1.29 43.57 -15.14
N ASN A 2 0.02 43.61 -14.80
CA ASN A 2 -0.46 43.69 -13.42
C ASN A 2 -0.38 42.31 -12.76
N LYS A 3 0.03 42.22 -11.49
CA LYS A 3 0.13 40.93 -10.72
C LYS A 3 -1.13 40.05 -10.83
N LYS A 4 -2.32 40.67 -10.97
CA LYS A 4 -3.59 39.96 -11.24
C LYS A 4 -3.60 39.22 -12.56
N THR A 5 -2.99 39.76 -13.60
CA THR A 5 -2.94 39.14 -14.94
C THR A 5 -1.95 37.97 -14.99
N GLN A 6 -0.87 38.00 -14.21
CA GLN A 6 0.08 36.89 -14.07
C GLN A 6 -0.53 35.71 -13.25
N LEU A 7 -1.29 36.00 -12.21
CA LEU A 7 -2.01 34.98 -11.41
C LEU A 7 -3.11 34.29 -12.22
N ILE A 8 -3.83 35.03 -13.08
CA ILE A 8 -4.84 34.47 -13.98
C ILE A 8 -4.19 33.57 -15.04
N SER A 9 -3.05 33.98 -15.61
CA SER A 9 -2.31 33.18 -16.57
C SER A 9 -1.72 31.89 -15.96
N LEU A 10 -1.29 31.94 -14.70
CA LEU A 10 -0.79 30.77 -13.97
C LEU A 10 -1.92 29.81 -13.60
N ALA A 11 -3.06 30.32 -13.16
CA ALA A 11 -4.25 29.52 -12.84
C ALA A 11 -4.84 28.84 -14.09
N VAL A 12 -4.82 29.50 -15.24
CA VAL A 12 -5.25 28.93 -16.53
C VAL A 12 -4.27 27.86 -17.02
N ALA A 13 -2.95 28.05 -16.82
CA ALA A 13 -1.95 27.04 -17.16
C ALA A 13 -2.06 25.77 -16.29
N ILE A 14 -2.37 25.91 -15.01
CA ILE A 14 -2.62 24.78 -14.11
C ILE A 14 -3.93 24.05 -14.48
N ALA A 15 -4.97 24.80 -14.87
CA ALA A 15 -6.24 24.23 -15.33
C ALA A 15 -6.09 23.46 -16.65
N THR A 16 -5.27 23.93 -17.59
CA THR A 16 -5.01 23.24 -18.87
C THR A 16 -4.19 21.97 -18.71
N THR A 17 -3.25 21.91 -17.78
CA THR A 17 -2.50 20.69 -17.46
C THR A 17 -3.39 19.63 -16.78
N LEU A 18 -4.42 20.02 -16.04
CA LEU A 18 -5.41 19.11 -15.45
C LEU A 18 -6.42 18.56 -16.47
N ILE A 19 -6.70 19.30 -17.56
CA ILE A 19 -7.63 18.88 -18.64
C ILE A 19 -7.00 17.81 -19.55
N LEU A 20 -5.67 17.76 -19.67
CA LEU A 20 -4.96 16.76 -20.48
C LEU A 20 -4.84 15.39 -19.80
N ALA A 21 -5.27 15.24 -18.56
CA ALA A 21 -5.20 14.00 -17.78
C ALA A 21 -6.50 13.16 -17.73
N GLY A 22 -7.38 13.30 -18.72
CA GLY A 22 -8.44 12.32 -19.02
C GLY A 22 -9.53 12.15 -17.95
N CYS A 23 -10.06 13.24 -17.37
CA CYS A 23 -11.23 13.20 -16.51
C CYS A 23 -12.40 13.96 -17.11
N GLU A 24 -13.57 13.35 -17.13
CA GLU A 24 -14.87 14.00 -17.40
C GLU A 24 -15.28 14.97 -16.26
N ILE A 25 -14.42 15.92 -15.94
CA ILE A 25 -14.88 17.14 -15.29
C ILE A 25 -15.19 18.08 -16.45
N THR A 26 -16.48 18.34 -16.66
CA THR A 26 -16.87 19.29 -17.71
C THR A 26 -16.10 20.60 -17.49
N PRO A 27 -15.53 21.21 -18.56
CA PRO A 27 -14.75 22.45 -18.46
C PRO A 27 -15.45 23.55 -17.67
N HIS A 28 -16.79 23.55 -17.67
CA HIS A 28 -17.64 24.47 -16.91
C HIS A 28 -17.54 24.33 -15.38
N LYS A 29 -17.29 23.12 -14.82
CA LYS A 29 -17.17 22.95 -13.35
C LYS A 29 -15.80 23.41 -12.85
N VAL A 30 -14.73 23.10 -13.57
CA VAL A 30 -13.38 23.57 -13.22
C VAL A 30 -13.29 25.10 -13.36
N GLN A 31 -13.83 25.65 -14.43
CA GLN A 31 -13.83 27.09 -14.67
C GLN A 31 -14.67 27.83 -13.59
N ARG A 32 -15.78 27.25 -13.11
CA ARG A 32 -16.61 27.82 -12.05
C ARG A 32 -15.92 27.82 -10.69
N VAL A 33 -15.18 26.76 -10.35
CA VAL A 33 -14.46 26.66 -9.06
C VAL A 33 -13.22 27.56 -9.06
N VAL A 34 -12.44 27.57 -10.16
CA VAL A 34 -11.26 28.45 -10.29
C VAL A 34 -11.69 29.92 -10.34
N THR A 35 -12.74 30.26 -11.09
CA THR A 35 -13.23 31.66 -11.15
C THR A 35 -13.94 32.09 -9.86
N SER A 36 -14.69 31.24 -9.18
CA SER A 36 -15.32 31.58 -7.89
C SER A 36 -14.28 31.69 -6.77
N GLY A 37 -13.26 30.82 -6.73
CA GLY A 37 -12.16 30.88 -5.77
C GLY A 37 -11.28 32.13 -5.96
N VAL A 38 -10.96 32.47 -7.20
CA VAL A 38 -10.13 33.66 -7.52
C VAL A 38 -10.92 34.97 -7.33
N LEU A 39 -12.23 34.96 -7.59
CA LEU A 39 -13.10 36.14 -7.43
C LEU A 39 -13.56 36.37 -5.98
N SER A 40 -13.59 35.31 -5.13
CA SER A 40 -13.96 35.40 -3.72
C SER A 40 -12.79 35.65 -2.76
N GLY A 41 -11.56 35.76 -3.27
CA GLY A 41 -10.37 35.99 -2.43
C GLY A 41 -9.93 34.77 -1.62
N ASN A 42 -10.47 33.60 -1.91
CA ASN A 42 -10.11 32.35 -1.25
C ASN A 42 -8.76 31.82 -1.74
N ASP A 43 -8.00 31.24 -0.83
CA ASP A 43 -6.72 30.61 -1.08
C ASP A 43 -6.85 29.51 -2.16
N PRO A 44 -6.00 29.47 -3.21
CA PRO A 44 -5.99 28.41 -4.19
C PRO A 44 -5.83 27.00 -3.59
N ALA A 45 -5.12 26.87 -2.46
CA ALA A 45 -4.99 25.63 -1.72
C ALA A 45 -6.32 25.13 -1.19
N ALA A 46 -7.15 26.00 -0.63
CA ALA A 46 -8.50 25.67 -0.15
C ALA A 46 -9.45 25.23 -1.29
N ALA A 47 -9.29 25.80 -2.49
CA ALA A 47 -10.04 25.37 -3.67
C ALA A 47 -9.63 23.96 -4.15
N ILE A 48 -8.34 23.64 -4.13
CA ILE A 48 -7.81 22.30 -4.48
C ILE A 48 -8.27 21.27 -3.43
N GLU A 49 -8.22 21.61 -2.16
CA GLU A 49 -8.71 20.78 -1.06
C GLU A 49 -10.21 20.48 -1.20
N SER A 50 -11.02 21.50 -1.49
CA SER A 50 -12.47 21.30 -1.67
C SER A 50 -12.80 20.40 -2.85
N LEU A 51 -12.04 20.50 -3.97
CA LEU A 51 -12.15 19.61 -5.12
C LEU A 51 -11.73 18.17 -4.80
N ALA A 52 -10.67 18.00 -4.01
CA ALA A 52 -10.23 16.68 -3.57
C ALA A 52 -11.28 16.03 -2.64
N LYS A 53 -11.81 16.79 -1.67
CA LYS A 53 -12.92 16.35 -0.80
C LYS A 53 -14.19 16.02 -1.59
N GLU A 54 -14.56 16.82 -2.59
CA GLU A 54 -15.73 16.54 -3.45
C GLU A 54 -15.54 15.25 -4.24
N ARG A 55 -14.34 15.00 -4.79
CA ARG A 55 -14.01 13.74 -5.49
C ARG A 55 -14.05 12.55 -4.55
N LEU A 56 -13.44 12.64 -3.37
CA LEU A 56 -13.52 11.57 -2.37
C LEU A 56 -14.97 11.31 -1.93
N ARG A 57 -15.82 12.35 -1.84
CA ARG A 57 -17.27 12.18 -1.59
C ARG A 57 -18.00 11.53 -2.76
N SER A 58 -17.62 11.80 -4.02
CA SER A 58 -18.23 11.12 -5.19
C SER A 58 -17.91 9.63 -5.21
N TYR A 59 -16.72 9.25 -4.77
CA TYR A 59 -16.33 7.86 -4.57
C TYR A 59 -17.14 7.16 -3.45
N ARG A 60 -17.63 7.93 -2.48
CA ARG A 60 -18.52 7.44 -1.41
C ARG A 60 -19.79 6.78 -1.95
N ASN A 61 -20.30 7.24 -3.06
CA ASN A 61 -21.58 6.76 -3.64
C ASN A 61 -21.39 5.55 -4.55
N ASN A 62 -20.15 5.24 -4.98
CA ASN A 62 -19.87 4.11 -5.85
C ASN A 62 -18.44 3.55 -5.63
N PRO A 63 -18.13 2.93 -4.47
CA PRO A 63 -16.80 2.44 -4.12
C PRO A 63 -16.29 1.36 -5.09
N HIS A 64 -17.19 0.62 -5.75
CA HIS A 64 -16.80 -0.39 -6.75
C HIS A 64 -16.20 0.22 -8.03
N GLN A 65 -16.55 1.44 -8.40
CA GLN A 65 -15.97 2.13 -9.57
C GLN A 65 -14.51 2.52 -9.37
N LEU A 66 -14.11 2.86 -8.14
CA LEU A 66 -12.73 3.21 -7.77
C LEU A 66 -11.74 2.06 -7.97
N ILE A 67 -12.23 0.85 -7.83
CA ILE A 67 -11.39 -0.34 -7.74
C ILE A 67 -11.21 -1.01 -9.11
N THR A 68 -11.84 -0.51 -10.17
CA THR A 68 -11.76 -1.12 -11.50
C THR A 68 -10.60 -0.61 -12.35
N ASP A 69 -10.14 0.62 -12.14
CA ASP A 69 -9.04 1.21 -12.89
C ASP A 69 -7.87 1.61 -11.99
N ILE A 70 -6.66 1.27 -12.39
CA ILE A 70 -5.42 1.63 -11.69
C ILE A 70 -5.15 3.13 -11.73
N GLU A 71 -5.58 3.82 -12.78
CA GLU A 71 -5.47 5.28 -12.86
C GLU A 71 -6.38 5.98 -11.84
N ASP A 72 -7.60 5.47 -11.64
CA ASP A 72 -8.53 5.98 -10.62
C ASP A 72 -7.98 5.75 -9.21
N LEU A 73 -7.34 4.60 -8.97
CA LEU A 73 -6.67 4.31 -7.70
C LEU A 73 -5.53 5.29 -7.41
N ARG A 74 -4.67 5.56 -8.39
CA ARG A 74 -3.59 6.56 -8.28
C ARG A 74 -4.11 7.95 -7.94
N LYS A 75 -5.21 8.30 -8.56
CA LYS A 75 -5.89 9.58 -8.35
C LYS A 75 -6.47 9.66 -6.93
N ALA A 76 -7.13 8.60 -6.47
CA ALA A 76 -7.64 8.51 -5.11
C ALA A 76 -6.54 8.65 -4.06
N LEU A 77 -5.36 8.05 -4.27
CA LEU A 77 -4.19 8.21 -3.39
C LEU A 77 -3.66 9.64 -3.36
N ARG A 78 -3.61 10.32 -4.51
CA ARG A 78 -3.22 11.74 -4.56
C ARG A 78 -4.25 12.63 -3.85
N ASP A 79 -5.53 12.38 -4.07
CA ASP A 79 -6.61 13.12 -3.43
C ASP A 79 -6.61 12.89 -1.91
N LEU A 80 -6.41 11.64 -1.46
CA LEU A 80 -6.24 11.29 -0.06
C LEU A 80 -5.07 12.06 0.58
N ARG A 81 -3.90 12.08 -0.09
CA ARG A 81 -2.73 12.82 0.39
C ARG A 81 -3.04 14.30 0.54
N THR A 82 -3.67 14.91 -0.47
CA THR A 82 -4.01 16.34 -0.46
C THR A 82 -4.93 16.71 0.70
N VAL A 83 -5.96 15.89 0.95
CA VAL A 83 -6.88 16.11 2.06
C VAL A 83 -6.21 15.89 3.42
N ALA A 84 -5.43 14.81 3.54
CA ALA A 84 -4.70 14.51 4.77
C ALA A 84 -3.67 15.61 5.09
N GLU A 85 -2.96 16.12 4.09
CA GLU A 85 -1.98 17.21 4.24
C GLU A 85 -2.65 18.52 4.66
N ALA A 86 -3.81 18.86 4.10
CA ALA A 86 -4.56 20.05 4.44
C ALA A 86 -5.07 20.03 5.88
N ILE A 87 -5.48 18.85 6.40
CA ILE A 87 -6.08 18.71 7.73
C ILE A 87 -5.00 18.46 8.80
N TRP A 88 -4.00 17.61 8.51
CA TRP A 88 -2.99 17.19 9.48
C TRP A 88 -1.67 17.97 9.36
N GLY A 89 -1.45 18.68 8.25
CA GLY A 89 -0.18 19.31 7.90
C GLY A 89 0.77 18.32 7.20
N GLU A 90 1.80 18.87 6.54
CA GLU A 90 2.74 18.13 5.70
C GLU A 90 3.51 17.03 6.46
N GLU A 91 3.90 17.30 7.71
CA GLU A 91 4.69 16.36 8.54
C GLU A 91 3.84 15.22 9.13
N GLU A 92 2.54 15.45 9.30
CA GLU A 92 1.61 14.54 9.96
C GLU A 92 0.72 13.75 9.00
N ASN A 93 0.69 14.15 7.72
CA ASN A 93 -0.05 13.38 6.74
C ASN A 93 0.61 12.01 6.58
N THR A 94 -0.18 10.98 6.72
CA THR A 94 0.26 9.59 6.54
C THR A 94 -0.63 8.96 5.49
N VAL A 95 -0.04 8.36 4.47
CA VAL A 95 -0.78 7.63 3.42
C VAL A 95 -0.40 6.15 3.45
N PRO A 96 -1.27 5.26 2.94
CA PRO A 96 -0.94 3.85 2.80
C PRO A 96 0.39 3.64 2.06
N SER A 97 1.18 2.67 2.52
CA SER A 97 2.43 2.26 1.88
C SER A 97 2.53 0.74 1.84
N GLU A 98 3.65 0.21 1.40
CA GLU A 98 3.86 -1.22 1.30
C GLU A 98 3.62 -1.93 2.65
N LYS A 99 4.13 -1.38 3.74
CA LYS A 99 4.10 -2.00 5.08
C LYS A 99 3.20 -1.31 6.07
N LYS A 100 2.53 -0.22 5.65
CA LYS A 100 1.62 0.55 6.50
C LYS A 100 0.22 0.56 5.93
N TYR A 101 -0.71 0.05 6.73
CA TYR A 101 -2.13 0.32 6.55
C TYR A 101 -2.45 1.67 7.16
N VAL A 102 -3.21 2.49 6.46
CA VAL A 102 -3.69 3.79 6.96
C VAL A 102 -5.16 3.93 6.66
N LYS A 103 -5.93 4.29 7.66
CA LYS A 103 -7.36 4.56 7.54
C LYS A 103 -7.72 5.85 8.26
N TYR A 104 -8.32 6.76 7.54
CA TYR A 104 -8.92 7.96 8.09
C TYR A 104 -10.40 7.73 8.42
N SER A 105 -10.90 8.42 9.43
CA SER A 105 -12.31 8.45 9.86
C SER A 105 -12.69 9.85 10.38
N ASP A 106 -13.93 10.05 10.76
CA ASP A 106 -14.44 11.31 11.31
C ASP A 106 -14.08 12.52 10.40
N ASP A 107 -14.49 12.42 9.12
CA ASP A 107 -14.16 13.43 8.09
C ASP A 107 -12.68 13.82 8.07
N PHE A 108 -11.80 12.81 8.19
CA PHE A 108 -10.33 12.91 8.24
C PHE A 108 -9.74 13.48 9.54
N HIS A 109 -10.53 13.72 10.59
CA HIS A 109 -10.02 14.22 11.88
C HIS A 109 -9.44 13.10 12.78
N ALA A 110 -9.72 11.84 12.47
CA ALA A 110 -9.09 10.70 13.12
C ALA A 110 -8.37 9.81 12.09
N LYS A 111 -7.28 9.16 12.51
CA LYS A 111 -6.52 8.22 11.69
C LYS A 111 -6.05 7.02 12.51
N ALA A 112 -6.04 5.85 11.86
CA ALA A 112 -5.39 4.65 12.34
C ALA A 112 -4.24 4.28 11.40
N VAL A 113 -3.08 3.97 11.97
CA VAL A 113 -1.88 3.54 11.24
C VAL A 113 -1.41 2.24 11.83
N ILE A 114 -1.36 1.17 11.03
CA ILE A 114 -0.76 -0.11 11.41
C ILE A 114 0.55 -0.24 10.66
N ASP A 115 1.66 -0.24 11.38
CA ASP A 115 2.97 -0.58 10.86
C ASP A 115 3.19 -2.09 11.06
N PHE A 116 3.04 -2.85 9.98
CA PHE A 116 3.12 -4.31 10.01
C PHE A 116 4.56 -4.82 10.16
N GLU A 117 5.55 -4.03 9.80
CA GLU A 117 6.96 -4.38 10.00
C GLU A 117 7.35 -4.24 11.46
N GLN A 118 6.90 -3.16 12.11
CA GLN A 118 7.21 -2.87 13.51
C GLN A 118 6.23 -3.53 14.49
N GLY A 119 5.08 -4.03 14.02
CA GLY A 119 4.04 -4.57 14.89
C GLY A 119 3.40 -3.51 15.79
N LEU A 120 3.14 -2.32 15.23
CA LEU A 120 2.63 -1.19 15.99
C LEU A 120 1.35 -0.61 15.34
N LEU A 121 0.29 -0.50 16.13
CA LEU A 121 -0.92 0.24 15.79
C LEU A 121 -0.92 1.57 16.52
N THR A 122 -1.06 2.67 15.77
CA THR A 122 -1.27 4.02 16.30
C THR A 122 -2.65 4.50 15.89
N VAL A 123 -3.46 4.94 16.85
CA VAL A 123 -4.73 5.61 16.59
C VAL A 123 -4.63 7.03 17.13
N ALA A 124 -4.96 8.01 16.29
CA ALA A 124 -4.82 9.42 16.63
C ALA A 124 -6.06 10.22 16.19
N THR A 125 -6.37 11.28 16.92
CA THR A 125 -7.37 12.29 16.55
C THR A 125 -6.82 13.68 16.76
N LEU A 126 -7.27 14.64 15.94
CA LEU A 126 -6.99 16.04 16.17
C LEU A 126 -7.72 16.48 17.44
N HIS A 127 -7.02 17.26 18.26
CA HIS A 127 -7.58 17.77 19.50
C HIS A 127 -8.36 19.05 19.25
N ASP A 128 -9.62 19.06 19.68
CA ASP A 128 -10.38 20.27 19.83
C ASP A 128 -10.13 20.85 21.23
N SER A 129 -9.54 22.04 21.29
CA SER A 129 -9.22 22.72 22.55
C SER A 129 -10.47 23.13 23.32
N ASP A 130 -11.58 23.34 22.62
CA ASP A 130 -12.85 23.80 23.20
C ASP A 130 -13.62 22.65 23.86
N ASP A 131 -13.43 21.42 23.40
CA ASP A 131 -14.05 20.22 23.99
C ASP A 131 -13.08 19.02 24.09
N PRO A 132 -12.22 19.00 25.15
CA PRO A 132 -11.32 17.87 25.40
C PRO A 132 -12.03 16.54 25.71
N ALA A 133 -13.27 16.60 26.23
CA ALA A 133 -14.03 15.40 26.52
C ALA A 133 -14.55 14.77 25.23
N GLN A 134 -15.07 15.54 24.31
CA GLN A 134 -15.46 15.09 22.99
C GLN A 134 -14.27 14.49 22.22
N THR A 135 -13.09 15.13 22.27
CA THR A 135 -11.87 14.59 21.67
C THR A 135 -11.52 13.19 22.17
N ARG A 136 -11.65 12.96 23.49
CA ARG A 136 -11.41 11.61 24.06
C ARG A 136 -12.43 10.59 23.58
N GLN A 137 -13.71 10.96 23.48
CA GLN A 137 -14.76 10.09 22.96
C GLN A 137 -14.51 9.74 21.49
N GLN A 138 -14.11 10.72 20.68
CA GLN A 138 -13.73 10.50 19.28
C GLN A 138 -12.56 9.53 19.15
N LEU A 139 -11.51 9.71 19.98
CA LEU A 139 -10.37 8.77 19.99
C LEU A 139 -10.80 7.37 20.40
N GLN A 140 -11.62 7.24 21.45
CA GLN A 140 -12.16 5.95 21.90
C GLN A 140 -12.95 5.26 20.79
N ALA A 141 -13.85 6.00 20.11
CA ALA A 141 -14.61 5.47 18.99
C ALA A 141 -13.71 5.05 17.81
N ALA A 142 -12.67 5.83 17.51
CA ALA A 142 -11.70 5.50 16.46
C ALA A 142 -10.90 4.22 16.80
N ILE A 143 -10.52 4.01 18.07
CA ILE A 143 -9.86 2.78 18.53
C ILE A 143 -10.79 1.58 18.31
N VAL A 144 -12.04 1.67 18.76
CA VAL A 144 -13.02 0.57 18.63
C VAL A 144 -13.22 0.22 17.15
N ARG A 145 -13.46 1.22 16.30
CA ARG A 145 -13.61 1.01 14.83
C ARG A 145 -12.40 0.32 14.23
N THR A 146 -11.21 0.74 14.63
CA THR A 146 -9.96 0.13 14.13
C THR A 146 -9.81 -1.32 14.55
N LEU A 147 -10.03 -1.62 15.82
CA LEU A 147 -9.91 -2.96 16.37
C LEU A 147 -10.93 -3.93 15.77
N LEU A 148 -12.11 -3.44 15.41
CA LEU A 148 -13.20 -4.22 14.82
C LEU A 148 -13.30 -4.09 13.30
N THR A 149 -12.32 -3.49 12.63
CA THR A 149 -12.27 -3.45 11.16
C THR A 149 -12.43 -4.85 10.58
N PRO A 150 -13.41 -5.11 9.69
CA PRO A 150 -13.64 -6.43 9.13
C PRO A 150 -12.43 -6.97 8.36
N ALA A 151 -12.21 -8.28 8.40
CA ALA A 151 -11.18 -8.95 7.61
C ALA A 151 -11.52 -9.00 6.11
N ASP A 152 -12.78 -8.75 5.74
CA ASP A 152 -13.18 -8.64 4.34
C ASP A 152 -12.64 -7.34 3.72
N LEU A 153 -11.68 -7.46 2.83
CA LEU A 153 -11.04 -6.34 2.15
C LEU A 153 -12.00 -5.52 1.28
N THR A 154 -13.13 -6.10 0.86
CA THR A 154 -14.15 -5.38 0.08
C THR A 154 -15.02 -4.46 0.95
N ALA A 155 -15.02 -4.71 2.26
CA ALA A 155 -15.75 -3.90 3.24
C ALA A 155 -14.99 -2.63 3.66
N VAL A 156 -13.70 -2.52 3.33
CA VAL A 156 -12.81 -1.46 3.79
C VAL A 156 -12.33 -0.61 2.62
N ASP A 157 -12.74 0.64 2.61
CA ASP A 157 -12.22 1.65 1.69
C ASP A 157 -11.14 2.49 2.39
N ILE A 158 -9.87 2.26 2.01
CA ILE A 158 -8.72 2.97 2.60
C ILE A 158 -8.51 4.38 2.02
N PHE A 159 -9.27 4.76 0.99
CA PHE A 159 -9.09 6.04 0.28
C PHE A 159 -10.01 7.14 0.77
N THR A 160 -11.04 6.82 1.54
CA THR A 160 -12.01 7.78 2.08
C THR A 160 -12.06 7.71 3.60
N ALA A 161 -12.74 8.67 4.24
CA ALA A 161 -13.01 8.64 5.67
C ALA A 161 -14.27 7.82 6.05
N ASN A 162 -14.84 7.07 5.09
CA ASN A 162 -16.03 6.26 5.35
C ASN A 162 -15.72 5.12 6.33
N GLU A 163 -16.68 4.81 7.17
CA GLU A 163 -16.57 3.66 8.05
C GLU A 163 -16.62 2.35 7.26
N PRO A 164 -15.85 1.33 7.66
CA PRO A 164 -15.95 0.00 7.07
C PRO A 164 -17.37 -0.53 7.15
N LYS A 165 -17.86 -1.11 6.06
CA LYS A 165 -19.19 -1.71 6.00
C LYS A 165 -19.03 -3.23 6.09
N GLY A 166 -19.76 -3.85 6.98
CA GLY A 166 -19.78 -5.32 7.06
C GLY A 166 -19.70 -5.80 8.50
N SER A 167 -20.06 -7.07 8.67
CA SER A 167 -19.92 -7.82 9.90
C SER A 167 -18.99 -9.00 9.64
N GLY A 168 -18.22 -9.42 10.63
CA GLY A 168 -17.33 -10.57 10.48
C GLY A 168 -16.20 -10.55 11.50
N LYS A 169 -15.27 -11.47 11.33
CA LYS A 169 -14.08 -11.51 12.18
C LYS A 169 -13.23 -10.25 11.94
N PRO A 170 -12.72 -9.62 12.99
CA PRO A 170 -11.85 -8.47 12.85
C PRO A 170 -10.55 -8.82 12.13
N PHE A 171 -10.06 -7.89 11.29
CA PHE A 171 -8.80 -8.01 10.57
C PHE A 171 -7.60 -8.23 11.51
N LEU A 172 -7.60 -7.56 12.67
CA LEU A 172 -6.55 -7.68 13.70
C LEU A 172 -6.82 -8.80 14.72
N ARG A 173 -7.79 -9.69 14.47
CA ARG A 173 -8.11 -10.78 15.38
C ARG A 173 -6.89 -11.63 15.68
N GLY A 174 -6.63 -11.85 16.97
CA GLY A 174 -5.44 -12.56 17.46
C GLY A 174 -4.16 -11.73 17.49
N GLN A 175 -4.07 -10.65 16.71
CA GLN A 175 -2.89 -9.79 16.66
C GLN A 175 -2.90 -8.68 17.74
N VAL A 176 -4.07 -8.39 18.32
CA VAL A 176 -4.23 -7.46 19.44
C VAL A 176 -4.89 -8.16 20.59
N VAL A 177 -4.30 -8.01 21.77
CA VAL A 177 -4.87 -8.43 23.06
C VAL A 177 -5.11 -7.19 23.94
N ASP A 178 -6.13 -7.24 24.79
CA ASP A 178 -6.40 -6.16 25.73
C ASP A 178 -5.44 -6.20 26.95
N HIS A 179 -5.70 -5.34 27.93
CA HIS A 179 -4.90 -5.26 29.16
C HIS A 179 -4.99 -6.51 30.04
N ASP A 180 -6.01 -7.36 29.83
CA ASP A 180 -6.15 -8.68 30.48
C ASP A 180 -5.50 -9.82 29.67
N LYS A 181 -4.78 -9.50 28.58
CA LYS A 181 -4.16 -10.46 27.66
C LYS A 181 -5.18 -11.32 26.89
N VAL A 182 -6.39 -10.84 26.69
CA VAL A 182 -7.44 -11.54 25.93
C VAL A 182 -7.61 -10.89 24.56
N VAL A 183 -7.80 -11.73 23.54
CA VAL A 183 -8.02 -11.31 22.14
C VAL A 183 -9.22 -10.37 22.04
N VAL A 184 -9.03 -9.25 21.34
CA VAL A 184 -10.09 -8.28 21.08
C VAL A 184 -10.82 -8.70 19.81
N GLU A 185 -12.04 -9.22 19.98
CA GLU A 185 -12.88 -9.74 18.89
C GLU A 185 -14.31 -9.19 18.92
N TYR A 186 -14.78 -8.75 20.09
CA TYR A 186 -16.15 -8.31 20.30
C TYR A 186 -16.22 -6.84 20.72
N GLU A 187 -17.31 -6.17 20.35
CA GLU A 187 -17.50 -4.74 20.56
C GLU A 187 -17.38 -4.33 22.04
N TRP A 188 -18.00 -5.08 22.96
CA TRP A 188 -17.90 -4.78 24.39
C TRP A 188 -16.46 -4.80 24.91
N ARG A 189 -15.63 -5.73 24.40
CA ARG A 189 -14.21 -5.82 24.79
C ARG A 189 -13.39 -4.71 24.14
N ALA A 190 -13.66 -4.39 22.89
CA ALA A 190 -13.03 -3.28 22.20
C ALA A 190 -13.32 -1.95 22.89
N ASN A 191 -14.57 -1.71 23.31
CA ASN A 191 -14.94 -0.51 24.08
C ASN A 191 -14.21 -0.44 25.43
N ARG A 192 -14.23 -1.51 26.21
CA ARG A 192 -13.51 -1.57 27.50
C ARG A 192 -11.99 -1.34 27.33
N PHE A 193 -11.40 -1.91 26.30
CA PHE A 193 -9.98 -1.71 26.03
C PHE A 193 -9.69 -0.29 25.55
N ALA A 194 -10.52 0.29 24.68
CA ALA A 194 -10.37 1.67 24.23
C ALA A 194 -10.48 2.66 25.40
N GLU A 195 -11.43 2.46 26.33
CA GLU A 195 -11.55 3.26 27.57
C GLU A 195 -10.25 3.19 28.37
N TYR A 196 -9.78 1.98 28.67
CA TYR A 196 -8.50 1.78 29.39
C TYR A 196 -7.34 2.51 28.72
N LEU A 197 -7.22 2.43 27.37
CA LEU A 197 -6.15 3.08 26.62
C LEU A 197 -6.23 4.59 26.71
N VAL A 198 -7.42 5.18 26.57
CA VAL A 198 -7.63 6.62 26.65
C VAL A 198 -7.37 7.13 28.06
N GLU A 199 -7.69 6.37 29.10
CA GLU A 199 -7.42 6.75 30.48
C GLU A 199 -5.94 6.62 30.87
N THR A 200 -5.26 5.57 30.44
CA THR A 200 -3.94 5.20 30.98
C THR A 200 -2.79 5.39 30.01
N LYS A 201 -3.02 5.43 28.69
CA LYS A 201 -2.00 5.44 27.63
C LYS A 201 -2.09 6.64 26.71
N LEU A 202 -3.04 7.54 26.93
CA LEU A 202 -3.21 8.75 26.12
C LEU A 202 -1.93 9.57 26.09
N ARG A 203 -1.46 9.87 24.88
CA ARG A 203 -0.39 10.80 24.62
C ARG A 203 -0.95 12.05 23.95
N LYS A 204 -0.48 13.20 24.42
CA LYS A 204 -0.76 14.49 23.80
C LYS A 204 0.52 14.98 23.16
N ARG A 205 0.43 15.42 21.91
CA ARG A 205 1.58 16.03 21.24
C ARG A 205 1.13 17.19 20.36
N ARG A 206 2.03 18.12 20.16
CA ARG A 206 1.84 19.21 19.21
C ARG A 206 2.22 18.75 17.82
N ALA A 207 1.33 18.91 16.86
CA ALA A 207 1.58 18.68 15.45
C ALA A 207 1.36 20.00 14.71
N LYS A 208 2.44 20.73 14.44
CA LYS A 208 2.48 22.02 13.75
C LYS A 208 1.43 23.02 14.28
N GLU A 209 0.23 23.04 13.71
CA GLU A 209 -0.85 23.97 14.10
C GLU A 209 -1.92 23.33 15.00
N ASN A 210 -1.95 21.99 15.06
CA ASN A 210 -2.96 21.25 15.80
C ASN A 210 -2.33 20.44 16.95
N ASP A 211 -3.06 20.30 18.03
CA ASP A 211 -2.76 19.30 19.05
C ASP A 211 -3.35 17.95 18.65
N VAL A 212 -2.64 16.88 18.94
CA VAL A 212 -3.03 15.51 18.61
C VAL A 212 -3.13 14.68 19.88
N TYR A 213 -4.23 13.97 20.03
CA TYR A 213 -4.38 12.90 21.00
C TYR A 213 -4.17 11.56 20.32
N GLU A 214 -3.29 10.74 20.87
CA GLU A 214 -2.98 9.44 20.29
C GLU A 214 -2.80 8.35 21.35
N VAL A 215 -3.03 7.10 20.93
CA VAL A 215 -2.64 5.90 21.66
C VAL A 215 -1.82 5.00 20.75
N GLN A 216 -0.90 4.25 21.34
CA GLN A 216 -0.11 3.25 20.66
C GLN A 216 -0.35 1.87 21.29
N ILE A 217 -0.59 0.88 20.43
CA ILE A 217 -0.91 -0.49 20.79
C ILE A 217 0.11 -1.39 20.08
N ALA A 218 0.92 -2.11 20.84
CA ALA A 218 1.80 -3.13 20.28
C ALA A 218 0.95 -4.32 19.81
N LEU A 219 1.25 -4.85 18.64
CA LEU A 219 0.75 -6.16 18.23
C LEU A 219 1.46 -7.25 19.07
N VAL A 220 0.88 -8.44 19.13
CA VAL A 220 1.52 -9.58 19.79
C VAL A 220 2.83 -9.95 19.09
N ASP A 221 3.77 -10.58 19.81
CA ASP A 221 5.11 -10.87 19.27
C ASP A 221 5.06 -11.78 18.04
N ASP A 222 4.12 -12.71 18.00
CA ASP A 222 3.90 -13.65 16.90
C ASP A 222 2.95 -13.13 15.79
N HIS A 223 2.68 -11.80 15.77
CA HIS A 223 1.75 -11.19 14.81
C HIS A 223 2.08 -11.52 13.33
N LYS A 224 3.36 -11.71 12.99
CA LYS A 224 3.78 -12.08 11.64
C LYS A 224 3.37 -13.51 11.30
N GLU A 225 3.57 -14.46 12.23
CA GLU A 225 3.16 -15.85 12.07
C GLU A 225 1.65 -15.98 11.91
N LEU A 226 0.88 -15.22 12.70
CA LEU A 226 -0.58 -15.18 12.59
C LEU A 226 -1.04 -14.73 11.21
N ARG A 227 -0.41 -13.68 10.65
CA ARG A 227 -0.72 -13.23 9.27
C ARG A 227 -0.28 -14.21 8.21
N LYS A 228 0.90 -14.83 8.35
CA LYS A 228 1.39 -15.89 7.47
C LYS A 228 0.38 -17.04 7.39
N HIS A 229 -0.09 -17.52 8.52
CA HIS A 229 -1.10 -18.58 8.58
C HIS A 229 -2.41 -18.20 7.88
N GLN A 230 -2.79 -16.94 7.91
CA GLN A 230 -3.99 -16.44 7.22
C GLN A 230 -3.96 -16.66 5.71
N TYR A 231 -2.76 -16.69 5.11
CA TYR A 231 -2.57 -16.83 3.66
C TYR A 231 -2.00 -18.19 3.23
N SER A 232 -1.82 -19.12 4.16
CA SER A 232 -1.14 -20.41 3.91
C SER A 232 -1.78 -21.22 2.78
N ASP A 233 -3.10 -21.33 2.75
CA ASP A 233 -3.81 -22.10 1.73
C ASP A 233 -3.57 -21.53 0.33
N TYR A 234 -3.52 -20.21 0.19
CA TYR A 234 -3.25 -19.54 -1.10
C TYR A 234 -1.80 -19.73 -1.54
N VAL A 235 -0.85 -19.63 -0.60
CA VAL A 235 0.58 -19.87 -0.89
C VAL A 235 0.83 -21.30 -1.30
N ILE A 236 0.30 -22.30 -0.57
CA ILE A 236 0.46 -23.71 -0.88
C ILE A 236 -0.18 -24.05 -2.23
N ALA A 237 -1.37 -23.52 -2.52
CA ALA A 237 -2.03 -23.72 -3.80
C ALA A 237 -1.24 -23.12 -4.98
N ALA A 238 -0.67 -21.93 -4.81
CA ALA A 238 0.15 -21.27 -5.82
C ALA A 238 1.50 -21.99 -6.01
N ALA A 239 2.17 -22.38 -4.92
CA ALA A 239 3.41 -23.14 -4.93
C ALA A 239 3.25 -24.45 -5.75
N LYS A 240 2.20 -25.20 -5.46
CA LYS A 240 1.87 -26.44 -6.21
C LYS A 240 1.57 -26.16 -7.69
N ARG A 241 0.82 -25.09 -8.00
CA ARG A 241 0.42 -24.76 -9.36
C ARG A 241 1.60 -24.38 -10.25
N TYR A 242 2.56 -23.64 -9.70
CA TYR A 242 3.68 -23.07 -10.45
C TYR A 242 5.02 -23.74 -10.19
N ASP A 243 5.03 -24.85 -9.48
CA ASP A 243 6.26 -25.61 -9.12
C ASP A 243 7.30 -24.69 -8.46
N LEU A 244 6.87 -24.02 -7.39
CA LEU A 244 7.67 -23.11 -6.57
C LEU A 244 7.76 -23.61 -5.14
N GLU A 245 8.83 -23.26 -4.44
CA GLU A 245 8.94 -23.49 -2.99
C GLU A 245 8.02 -22.52 -2.23
N PRO A 246 7.15 -23.00 -1.32
CA PRO A 246 6.30 -22.13 -0.51
C PRO A 246 7.10 -21.06 0.26
N GLU A 247 8.29 -21.44 0.76
CA GLU A 247 9.22 -20.60 1.49
C GLU A 247 9.64 -19.37 0.67
N LEU A 248 9.85 -19.54 -0.63
CA LEU A 248 10.17 -18.44 -1.53
C LEU A 248 9.00 -17.46 -1.65
N ILE A 249 7.78 -17.96 -1.77
CA ILE A 249 6.57 -17.11 -1.87
C ILE A 249 6.37 -16.33 -0.57
N TYR A 250 6.51 -16.97 0.60
CA TYR A 250 6.42 -16.31 1.90
C TYR A 250 7.49 -15.22 2.06
N ALA A 251 8.75 -15.52 1.74
CA ALA A 251 9.85 -14.56 1.84
C ALA A 251 9.62 -13.32 0.95
N ILE A 252 9.05 -13.51 -0.24
CA ILE A 252 8.67 -12.40 -1.13
C ILE A 252 7.54 -11.59 -0.50
N ILE A 253 6.46 -12.21 -0.01
CA ILE A 253 5.34 -11.51 0.64
C ILE A 253 5.84 -10.70 1.85
N GLU A 254 6.70 -11.28 2.69
CA GLU A 254 7.24 -10.56 3.84
C GLU A 254 8.12 -9.38 3.41
N THR A 255 8.96 -9.57 2.40
CA THR A 255 9.82 -8.50 1.86
C THR A 255 9.00 -7.37 1.29
N GLU A 256 7.99 -7.68 0.48
CA GLU A 256 7.18 -6.73 -0.28
C GLU A 256 6.18 -5.96 0.60
N SER A 257 5.52 -6.64 1.53
CA SER A 257 4.39 -6.06 2.24
C SER A 257 4.35 -6.30 3.75
N SER A 258 5.21 -7.15 4.29
CA SER A 258 5.07 -7.68 5.66
C SER A 258 3.67 -8.25 5.91
N PHE A 259 3.11 -8.95 4.90
CA PHE A 259 1.75 -9.50 4.88
C PHE A 259 0.63 -8.45 4.98
N ASN A 260 0.86 -7.22 4.54
CA ASN A 260 -0.16 -6.19 4.42
C ASN A 260 -0.97 -6.39 3.12
N PRO A 261 -2.25 -6.80 3.17
CA PRO A 261 -3.03 -7.01 1.96
C PRO A 261 -3.45 -5.69 1.28
N TYR A 262 -3.40 -4.57 2.01
CA TYR A 262 -3.68 -3.22 1.51
C TYR A 262 -2.41 -2.49 1.04
N ALA A 263 -1.30 -3.19 0.87
CA ALA A 263 -0.03 -2.61 0.49
C ALA A 263 -0.11 -1.89 -0.86
N VAL A 264 0.41 -0.66 -0.89
CA VAL A 264 0.48 0.20 -2.07
C VAL A 264 1.85 0.84 -2.13
N SER A 265 2.53 0.74 -3.28
CA SER A 265 3.82 1.42 -3.47
C SER A 265 3.70 2.68 -4.33
N HIS A 266 4.70 3.55 -4.19
CA HIS A 266 4.86 4.71 -5.07
C HIS A 266 5.09 4.30 -6.54
N ALA A 267 5.60 3.09 -6.79
CA ALA A 267 5.82 2.53 -8.12
C ALA A 267 4.57 1.82 -8.70
N ASN A 268 3.41 1.97 -8.06
CA ASN A 268 2.13 1.35 -8.46
C ASN A 268 2.14 -0.17 -8.42
N ALA A 269 2.78 -0.71 -7.41
CA ALA A 269 2.67 -2.11 -7.04
C ALA A 269 1.62 -2.26 -5.92
N TYR A 270 0.87 -3.36 -5.92
CA TYR A 270 -0.30 -3.55 -5.07
C TYR A 270 -0.34 -4.93 -4.42
N GLY A 271 -0.86 -4.95 -3.18
CA GLY A 271 -1.17 -6.16 -2.43
C GLY A 271 0.05 -6.91 -1.91
N LEU A 272 -0.18 -8.13 -1.44
CA LEU A 272 0.78 -8.94 -0.69
C LEU A 272 2.13 -9.13 -1.39
N MET A 273 2.14 -9.39 -2.68
CA MET A 273 3.35 -9.62 -3.49
C MET A 273 3.73 -8.39 -4.34
N GLN A 274 3.15 -7.21 -4.07
CA GLN A 274 3.45 -5.95 -4.76
C GLN A 274 3.50 -6.06 -6.28
N VAL A 275 2.42 -6.58 -6.86
CA VAL A 275 2.34 -6.80 -8.31
C VAL A 275 2.08 -5.48 -9.02
N VAL A 276 2.93 -5.13 -10.00
CA VAL A 276 2.71 -4.02 -10.93
C VAL A 276 1.84 -4.50 -12.07
N ALA A 277 0.60 -4.00 -12.18
CA ALA A 277 -0.37 -4.46 -13.17
C ALA A 277 0.11 -4.34 -14.61
N ALA A 278 0.74 -3.21 -14.98
CA ALA A 278 1.15 -2.90 -16.34
C ALA A 278 2.39 -3.68 -16.84
N THR A 279 3.07 -4.39 -15.96
CA THR A 279 4.28 -5.19 -16.29
C THR A 279 4.07 -6.65 -15.90
N ALA A 280 4.38 -7.03 -14.66
CA ALA A 280 4.23 -8.39 -14.16
C ALA A 280 2.79 -8.93 -14.34
N GLY A 281 1.78 -8.12 -14.00
CA GLY A 281 0.39 -8.48 -14.17
C GLY A 281 0.02 -8.74 -15.64
N ARG A 282 0.43 -7.86 -16.56
CA ARG A 282 0.22 -8.04 -17.99
C ARG A 282 0.91 -9.29 -18.53
N ASP A 283 2.17 -9.50 -18.16
CA ASP A 283 2.90 -10.73 -18.55
C ASP A 283 2.13 -12.00 -18.13
N VAL A 284 1.56 -12.03 -16.93
CA VAL A 284 0.75 -13.16 -16.45
C VAL A 284 -0.52 -13.32 -17.28
N PHE A 285 -1.24 -12.24 -17.55
CA PHE A 285 -2.46 -12.28 -18.34
C PHE A 285 -2.20 -12.79 -19.76
N GLU A 286 -1.21 -12.24 -20.44
CA GLU A 286 -0.89 -12.61 -21.83
C GLU A 286 -0.22 -13.98 -21.94
N ARG A 287 0.75 -14.30 -21.07
CA ARG A 287 1.61 -15.49 -21.21
C ARG A 287 1.07 -16.73 -20.52
N ILE A 288 0.38 -16.58 -19.38
CA ILE A 288 -0.16 -17.70 -18.59
C ILE A 288 -1.66 -17.86 -18.82
N ARG A 289 -2.44 -16.78 -18.64
CA ARG A 289 -3.91 -16.84 -18.75
C ARG A 289 -4.40 -16.79 -20.18
N LYS A 290 -3.55 -16.37 -21.13
CA LYS A 290 -3.88 -16.24 -22.57
C LYS A 290 -5.04 -15.29 -22.85
N ILE A 291 -5.17 -14.25 -22.05
CA ILE A 291 -6.14 -13.18 -22.22
C ILE A 291 -5.43 -11.84 -22.36
N PRO A 292 -5.88 -10.92 -23.24
CA PRO A 292 -5.28 -9.62 -23.36
C PRO A 292 -5.58 -8.74 -22.14
N GLY A 293 -4.68 -7.80 -21.84
CA GLY A 293 -4.88 -6.82 -20.77
C GLY A 293 -4.03 -7.06 -19.53
N GLN A 294 -4.50 -6.61 -18.41
CA GLN A 294 -3.80 -6.63 -17.12
C GLN A 294 -4.80 -6.81 -15.97
N PRO A 295 -4.35 -7.21 -14.77
CA PRO A 295 -5.24 -7.32 -13.62
C PRO A 295 -5.81 -5.97 -13.20
N THR A 296 -7.03 -5.98 -12.70
CA THR A 296 -7.65 -4.83 -12.04
C THR A 296 -7.07 -4.63 -10.63
N SER A 297 -7.25 -3.43 -10.08
CA SER A 297 -6.87 -3.16 -8.68
C SER A 297 -7.64 -4.06 -7.69
N GLN A 298 -8.90 -4.37 -7.96
CA GLN A 298 -9.67 -5.31 -7.13
C GLN A 298 -9.03 -6.70 -7.10
N GLN A 299 -8.55 -7.20 -8.24
CA GLN A 299 -7.83 -8.46 -8.31
C GLN A 299 -6.51 -8.40 -7.55
N LEU A 300 -5.81 -7.27 -7.59
CA LEU A 300 -4.53 -7.10 -6.91
C LEU A 300 -4.66 -6.89 -5.40
N PHE A 301 -5.77 -6.36 -4.90
CA PHE A 301 -6.05 -6.32 -3.45
C PHE A 301 -6.68 -7.61 -2.93
N ASN A 302 -7.13 -8.52 -3.79
CA ASN A 302 -7.60 -9.84 -3.35
C ASN A 302 -6.39 -10.75 -3.05
N PRO A 303 -6.20 -11.24 -1.81
CA PRO A 303 -5.03 -12.02 -1.42
C PRO A 303 -4.77 -13.24 -2.29
N ALA A 304 -5.82 -14.04 -2.56
CA ALA A 304 -5.71 -15.25 -3.37
C ALA A 304 -5.26 -14.94 -4.79
N GLN A 305 -5.84 -13.90 -5.42
CA GLN A 305 -5.50 -13.50 -6.77
C GLN A 305 -4.13 -12.82 -6.84
N ASN A 306 -3.75 -12.03 -5.85
CA ASN A 306 -2.46 -11.38 -5.79
C ASN A 306 -1.33 -12.41 -5.67
N ILE A 307 -1.46 -13.38 -4.77
CA ILE A 307 -0.50 -14.48 -4.60
C ILE A 307 -0.43 -15.33 -5.87
N ASP A 308 -1.56 -15.67 -6.50
CA ASP A 308 -1.57 -16.42 -7.77
C ASP A 308 -0.84 -15.64 -8.88
N ILE A 309 -1.10 -14.34 -9.04
CA ILE A 309 -0.45 -13.52 -10.09
C ILE A 309 1.03 -13.33 -9.82
N GLY A 310 1.43 -13.03 -8.58
CA GLY A 310 2.84 -12.89 -8.20
C GLY A 310 3.64 -14.18 -8.41
N SER A 311 3.06 -15.32 -8.01
CA SER A 311 3.66 -16.65 -8.22
C SER A 311 3.72 -17.05 -9.70
N ALA A 312 2.69 -16.72 -10.48
CA ALA A 312 2.71 -16.91 -11.93
C ALA A 312 3.82 -16.08 -12.60
N TYR A 313 4.10 -14.88 -12.09
CA TYR A 313 5.21 -14.07 -12.61
C TYR A 313 6.57 -14.69 -12.25
N LEU A 314 6.77 -15.23 -11.04
CA LEU A 314 7.96 -16.01 -10.71
C LEU A 314 8.15 -17.21 -11.66
N TYR A 315 7.07 -17.90 -11.98
CA TYR A 315 7.09 -19.00 -12.98
C TYR A 315 7.51 -18.50 -14.37
N ILE A 316 7.02 -17.33 -14.83
CA ILE A 316 7.46 -16.72 -16.10
C ILE A 316 8.97 -16.41 -16.07
N LEU A 317 9.44 -15.82 -14.96
CA LEU A 317 10.87 -15.53 -14.78
C LEU A 317 11.71 -16.81 -14.87
N ASN A 318 11.28 -17.89 -14.22
CA ASN A 318 11.93 -19.18 -14.21
C ASN A 318 11.95 -19.85 -15.60
N THR A 319 10.79 -19.97 -16.23
CA THR A 319 10.60 -20.83 -17.40
C THR A 319 10.78 -20.13 -18.74
N GLN A 320 10.72 -18.79 -18.77
CA GLN A 320 10.81 -18.02 -20.00
C GLN A 320 11.99 -17.04 -20.01
N TYR A 321 12.10 -16.15 -19.03
CA TYR A 321 13.11 -15.10 -19.05
C TYR A 321 14.51 -15.59 -18.69
N LEU A 322 14.64 -16.51 -17.73
CA LEU A 322 15.89 -17.01 -17.15
C LEU A 322 16.11 -18.52 -17.36
N LYS A 323 15.32 -19.14 -18.24
CA LYS A 323 15.36 -20.59 -18.52
C LYS A 323 16.75 -21.14 -18.90
N GLY A 324 17.63 -20.30 -19.42
CA GLY A 324 18.99 -20.69 -19.82
C GLY A 324 19.96 -20.82 -18.64
N VAL A 325 19.63 -20.34 -17.46
CA VAL A 325 20.46 -20.49 -16.24
C VAL A 325 20.25 -21.90 -15.69
N ARG A 326 21.33 -22.71 -15.70
CA ARG A 326 21.23 -24.17 -15.45
C ARG A 326 21.27 -24.52 -13.97
N ASN A 327 22.18 -23.91 -13.22
CA ASN A 327 22.30 -24.17 -11.79
C ASN A 327 21.08 -23.61 -11.03
N ALA A 328 20.43 -24.43 -10.19
CA ALA A 328 19.20 -24.11 -9.50
C ALA A 328 19.36 -22.88 -8.59
N ASN A 329 20.39 -22.84 -7.75
CA ASN A 329 20.62 -21.73 -6.83
C ASN A 329 20.93 -20.42 -7.59
N SER A 330 21.78 -20.47 -8.63
CA SER A 330 22.08 -19.31 -9.47
C SER A 330 20.83 -18.79 -10.17
N ARG A 331 19.93 -19.68 -10.58
CA ARG A 331 18.67 -19.34 -11.21
C ARG A 331 17.69 -18.72 -10.22
N GLU A 332 17.60 -19.25 -9.01
CA GLU A 332 16.80 -18.69 -7.93
C GLU A 332 17.24 -17.26 -7.57
N TYR A 333 18.54 -17.04 -7.35
CA TYR A 333 19.06 -15.68 -7.10
C TYR A 333 18.73 -14.72 -8.24
N ALA A 334 18.83 -15.20 -9.49
CA ALA A 334 18.49 -14.40 -10.66
C ALA A 334 16.98 -14.11 -10.73
N ILE A 335 16.11 -15.07 -10.40
CA ILE A 335 14.65 -14.91 -10.35
C ILE A 335 14.25 -13.90 -9.28
N VAL A 336 14.77 -14.06 -8.06
CA VAL A 336 14.48 -13.12 -6.95
C VAL A 336 14.91 -11.70 -7.32
N SER A 337 16.13 -11.53 -7.81
CA SER A 337 16.60 -10.22 -8.25
C SER A 337 15.77 -9.65 -9.41
N ALA A 338 15.31 -10.51 -10.33
CA ALA A 338 14.50 -10.12 -11.48
C ALA A 338 13.06 -9.77 -11.10
N TYR A 339 12.53 -10.34 -10.04
CA TYR A 339 11.19 -10.02 -9.55
C TYR A 339 11.05 -8.53 -9.23
N ASN A 340 12.02 -7.96 -8.52
CA ASN A 340 12.07 -6.54 -8.20
C ASN A 340 12.62 -5.70 -9.36
N GLY A 341 13.79 -6.08 -9.92
CA GLY A 341 14.54 -5.23 -10.87
C GLY A 341 14.35 -5.58 -12.35
N GLY A 342 13.62 -6.65 -12.68
CA GLY A 342 13.43 -7.14 -14.04
C GLY A 342 14.62 -7.96 -14.59
N ALA A 343 14.31 -9.01 -15.35
CA ALA A 343 15.30 -9.95 -15.91
C ALA A 343 16.36 -9.26 -16.81
N GLY A 344 16.00 -8.15 -17.45
CA GLY A 344 16.95 -7.38 -18.27
C GLY A 344 18.12 -6.81 -17.45
N ASN A 345 17.86 -6.26 -16.26
CA ASN A 345 18.88 -5.69 -15.40
C ASN A 345 19.74 -6.78 -14.74
N VAL A 346 19.13 -7.92 -14.39
CA VAL A 346 19.86 -9.11 -13.92
C VAL A 346 20.88 -9.54 -14.97
N LEU A 347 20.48 -9.71 -16.21
CA LEU A 347 21.39 -10.12 -17.28
C LEU A 347 22.46 -9.07 -17.56
N LYS A 348 22.13 -7.77 -17.56
CA LYS A 348 23.09 -6.68 -17.71
C LYS A 348 24.20 -6.67 -16.66
N THR A 349 23.96 -7.22 -15.47
CA THR A 349 24.99 -7.39 -14.44
C THR A 349 26.17 -8.23 -14.95
N PHE A 350 25.95 -9.14 -15.89
CA PHE A 350 26.94 -10.04 -16.41
C PHE A 350 27.41 -9.67 -17.84
N SER A 351 26.51 -9.22 -18.70
CA SER A 351 26.82 -8.75 -20.05
C SER A 351 25.65 -7.98 -20.66
N SER A 352 25.94 -7.06 -21.57
CA SER A 352 24.93 -6.41 -22.43
C SER A 352 24.29 -7.37 -23.43
N ASN A 353 25.02 -8.41 -23.84
CA ASN A 353 24.50 -9.48 -24.68
C ASN A 353 23.85 -10.58 -23.81
N ARG A 354 22.56 -10.85 -24.06
CA ARG A 354 21.75 -11.77 -23.26
C ARG A 354 22.28 -13.20 -23.22
N ASN A 355 22.67 -13.75 -24.37
CA ASN A 355 23.21 -15.13 -24.46
C ASN A 355 24.53 -15.23 -23.71
N ARG A 356 25.40 -14.23 -23.89
CA ARG A 356 26.71 -14.18 -23.20
C ARG A 356 26.52 -14.01 -21.69
N ALA A 357 25.52 -13.23 -21.22
CA ALA A 357 25.20 -13.11 -19.81
C ALA A 357 24.85 -14.48 -19.20
N VAL A 358 23.99 -15.26 -19.86
CA VAL A 358 23.60 -16.61 -19.43
C VAL A 358 24.81 -17.54 -19.40
N GLU A 359 25.69 -17.49 -20.40
CA GLU A 359 26.94 -18.29 -20.43
C GLU A 359 27.85 -17.94 -19.25
N ILE A 360 28.01 -16.64 -18.92
CA ILE A 360 28.81 -16.19 -17.81
C ILE A 360 28.23 -16.70 -16.48
N ILE A 361 26.92 -16.59 -16.30
CA ILE A 361 26.23 -17.09 -15.09
C ILE A 361 26.48 -18.61 -14.96
N ASN A 362 26.33 -19.37 -16.04
CA ASN A 362 26.48 -20.83 -16.03
C ASN A 362 27.92 -21.31 -15.77
N ARG A 363 28.93 -20.46 -16.01
CA ARG A 363 30.35 -20.76 -15.71
C ARG A 363 30.75 -20.38 -14.28
N ARG A 364 29.92 -19.68 -13.55
CA ARG A 364 30.21 -19.19 -12.19
C ARG A 364 29.62 -20.12 -11.13
N GLN A 365 30.29 -20.16 -9.97
CA GLN A 365 29.73 -20.78 -8.78
C GLN A 365 28.55 -19.96 -8.27
N PRO A 366 27.49 -20.60 -7.71
CA PRO A 366 26.30 -19.88 -7.22
C PRO A 366 26.60 -18.71 -6.27
N GLY A 367 27.52 -18.91 -5.30
CA GLY A 367 27.92 -17.85 -4.37
C GLY A 367 28.59 -16.66 -5.06
N THR A 368 29.21 -16.85 -6.23
CA THR A 368 29.75 -15.74 -7.04
C THR A 368 28.65 -15.01 -7.77
N VAL A 369 27.65 -15.75 -8.29
CA VAL A 369 26.45 -15.14 -8.92
C VAL A 369 25.71 -14.29 -7.91
N TYR A 370 25.49 -14.80 -6.70
CA TYR A 370 24.87 -14.05 -5.60
C TYR A 370 25.64 -12.75 -5.29
N ARG A 371 26.96 -12.85 -5.08
CA ARG A 371 27.81 -11.66 -4.83
C ARG A 371 27.77 -10.63 -5.97
N ASP A 372 27.74 -11.07 -7.22
CA ASP A 372 27.64 -10.14 -8.35
C ASP A 372 26.28 -9.43 -8.37
N LEU A 373 25.18 -10.14 -8.09
CA LEU A 373 23.84 -9.57 -8.05
C LEU A 373 23.61 -8.62 -6.85
N THR A 374 24.31 -8.83 -5.72
CA THR A 374 24.22 -7.96 -4.54
C THR A 374 25.28 -6.85 -4.52
N SER A 375 26.25 -6.87 -5.45
CA SER A 375 27.29 -5.85 -5.56
C SER A 375 26.90 -4.68 -6.46
N SER A 376 27.79 -3.68 -6.54
CA SER A 376 27.65 -2.52 -7.45
C SER A 376 27.64 -2.88 -8.94
N LYS A 377 27.92 -4.13 -9.32
CA LYS A 377 27.76 -4.61 -10.70
C LYS A 377 26.30 -4.64 -11.14
N HIS A 378 25.37 -4.94 -10.22
CA HIS A 378 23.93 -4.85 -10.52
C HIS A 378 23.52 -3.38 -10.63
N PRO A 379 22.84 -2.96 -11.72
CA PRO A 379 22.57 -1.53 -11.98
C PRO A 379 21.64 -0.88 -10.94
N LEU A 380 20.74 -1.66 -10.30
CA LEU A 380 19.74 -1.14 -9.38
C LEU A 380 20.13 -1.41 -7.91
N PRO A 381 20.41 -0.39 -7.10
CA PRO A 381 20.74 -0.55 -5.67
C PRO A 381 19.62 -1.20 -4.86
N GLU A 382 18.36 -0.96 -5.22
CA GLU A 382 17.21 -1.55 -4.55
C GLU A 382 17.18 -3.06 -4.74
N SER A 383 17.36 -3.56 -5.97
CA SER A 383 17.35 -4.99 -6.27
C SER A 383 18.49 -5.76 -5.60
N ARG A 384 19.61 -5.10 -5.31
CA ARG A 384 20.72 -5.70 -4.52
C ARG A 384 20.25 -6.03 -3.11
N ARG A 385 19.68 -5.04 -2.41
CA ARG A 385 19.12 -5.21 -1.05
C ARG A 385 17.92 -6.14 -1.02
N TYR A 386 17.13 -6.12 -2.10
CA TYR A 386 15.97 -6.99 -2.24
C TYR A 386 16.37 -8.47 -2.23
N LEU A 387 17.35 -8.86 -3.05
CA LEU A 387 17.87 -10.23 -3.08
C LEU A 387 18.39 -10.67 -1.70
N GLU A 388 19.18 -9.82 -1.03
CA GLU A 388 19.68 -10.11 0.33
C GLU A 388 18.53 -10.36 1.31
N LYS A 389 17.49 -9.50 1.26
CA LYS A 389 16.36 -9.54 2.18
C LYS A 389 15.48 -10.77 1.98
N VAL A 390 15.15 -11.10 0.71
CA VAL A 390 14.36 -12.28 0.39
C VAL A 390 15.10 -13.57 0.78
N MET A 391 16.40 -13.65 0.50
CA MET A 391 17.17 -14.83 0.88
C MET A 391 17.38 -14.97 2.39
N TYR A 392 17.39 -13.85 3.11
CA TYR A 392 17.40 -13.85 4.58
C TYR A 392 16.06 -14.40 5.12
N PHE A 393 14.93 -13.82 4.70
CA PHE A 393 13.62 -14.28 5.17
C PHE A 393 13.30 -15.72 4.77
N LYS A 394 13.78 -16.18 3.60
CA LYS A 394 13.57 -17.57 3.17
C LYS A 394 14.11 -18.60 4.17
N GLN A 395 15.10 -18.25 4.98
CA GLN A 395 15.67 -19.14 5.99
C GLN A 395 14.77 -19.29 7.24
N ASP A 396 13.83 -18.39 7.41
CA ASP A 396 12.91 -18.37 8.55
C ASP A 396 11.65 -19.23 8.28
N TYR A 397 11.52 -19.75 7.08
CA TYR A 397 10.41 -20.58 6.61
C TYR A 397 10.86 -22.02 6.30
#